data_0299d07feb63e5b9bc11c7422a96b362
#
_entry.id   0299d07feb63e5b9bc11c7422a96b362
#
_cell.length_a   1.000
_cell.length_b   1.000
_cell.length_c   1.000
_cell.angle_alpha   90.00
_cell.angle_beta   90.00
_cell.angle_gamma   90.00
#
_symmetry.space_group_name_H-M   'P 1'
#
loop_
_entity.id
_entity.type
_entity.pdbx_description
1 polymer ?
#
loop_
_entity_poly.entity_id
_entity_poly.type
_entity_poly.pdbx_seq_one_letter_code
_entity_poly.pdbx_strand_id
1 'polypeptide(L)'
;NVRADASYQAEGGARDMPYNQINSVPLEGNAENSDRLRSTLSATRLGLDFKAPIADQNLNAKIEVDFLGGANLDNLRIRHAYLNYGNWLIGQTWSNFATPDYIPETIDALAYVGASIKRTPQVRYTHKFTPNTNLVAAVEDPKDASMSQRMPAFTGRLNHKFNDALSISGRAMAHEKRIQNQEEWAYGVGVGAKFDITPVTSVKADYYHVKGDSSFVSFTNPGVVATGTSIEQSEFDSITVGLTQKFNDKLRGTLAYGYMTFDKNQDYLDAVADDTKINKNLWQAWGNLFYSPVQPVSLGVEYVYGEREAFAPAANGSKKGEDNRVNLVAIYNF
;
A
#
# COMPACT_ATOMS: atom_id res chain seq x y z
N ASN A 1 0.42 -19.76 5.65
CA ASN A 1 -0.79 -20.02 4.86
C ASN A 1 -0.45 -20.38 3.41
N VAL A 2 -1.30 -21.18 2.78
CA VAL A 2 -1.33 -21.37 1.32
C VAL A 2 -2.45 -20.50 0.78
N ARG A 3 -2.18 -19.78 -0.32
CA ARG A 3 -3.13 -18.86 -0.91
C ARG A 3 -3.15 -19.01 -2.44
N ALA A 4 -4.35 -19.15 -2.98
CA ALA A 4 -4.62 -19.15 -4.41
C ALA A 4 -5.46 -17.93 -4.77
N ASP A 5 -4.98 -17.15 -5.71
CA ASP A 5 -5.64 -15.97 -6.25
C ASP A 5 -5.98 -16.17 -7.72
N ALA A 6 -7.15 -15.68 -8.14
CA ALA A 6 -7.54 -15.59 -9.54
C ALA A 6 -8.24 -14.26 -9.79
N SER A 7 -8.06 -13.70 -10.98
CA SER A 7 -8.71 -12.46 -11.41
C SER A 7 -9.18 -12.62 -12.86
N TYR A 8 -10.46 -12.36 -13.09
CA TYR A 8 -10.99 -12.11 -14.43
C TYR A 8 -10.99 -10.59 -14.65
N GLN A 9 -10.15 -10.14 -15.56
CA GLN A 9 -9.94 -8.74 -15.89
C GLN A 9 -10.72 -8.44 -17.18
N ALA A 10 -11.96 -7.94 -17.03
CA ALA A 10 -12.76 -7.50 -18.17
C ALA A 10 -12.06 -6.34 -18.88
N GLU A 11 -11.42 -5.44 -18.10
CA GLU A 11 -10.58 -4.34 -18.58
C GLU A 11 -9.43 -4.09 -17.60
N GLY A 12 -8.39 -3.37 -18.04
CA GLY A 12 -7.33 -2.88 -17.15
C GLY A 12 -6.15 -3.81 -16.94
N GLY A 13 -6.06 -4.91 -17.63
CA GLY A 13 -4.94 -5.83 -17.51
C GLY A 13 -3.66 -5.31 -18.19
N ALA A 14 -2.84 -4.51 -17.48
CA ALA A 14 -1.61 -3.93 -18.02
C ALA A 14 -0.40 -4.89 -17.99
N ARG A 15 -0.39 -5.86 -17.07
CA ARG A 15 0.70 -6.83 -16.88
C ARG A 15 0.13 -8.24 -16.76
N ASP A 16 1.03 -9.23 -16.81
CA ASP A 16 0.67 -10.64 -16.67
C ASP A 16 0.56 -11.08 -15.21
N MET A 17 -0.38 -10.48 -14.46
CA MET A 17 -0.63 -10.80 -13.05
C MET A 17 -2.09 -10.54 -12.66
N PRO A 18 -2.61 -11.19 -11.60
CA PRO A 18 -4.00 -11.03 -11.16
C PRO A 18 -4.25 -9.80 -10.26
N TYR A 19 -3.22 -9.02 -9.92
CA TYR A 19 -3.31 -7.94 -8.95
C TYR A 19 -3.50 -6.56 -9.56
N ASN A 20 -3.77 -5.58 -8.72
CA ASN A 20 -4.06 -4.20 -9.09
C ASN A 20 -2.94 -3.54 -9.91
N GLN A 21 -3.34 -2.88 -11.00
CA GLN A 21 -2.46 -2.23 -11.96
C GLN A 21 -2.98 -0.86 -12.39
N ILE A 22 -3.86 -0.26 -11.59
CA ILE A 22 -4.62 0.94 -11.96
C ILE A 22 -3.73 2.08 -12.49
N ASN A 23 -2.55 2.29 -11.90
CA ASN A 23 -1.63 3.36 -12.29
C ASN A 23 -0.97 3.17 -13.67
N SER A 24 -1.13 2.01 -14.29
CA SER A 24 -0.55 1.65 -15.60
C SER A 24 -1.57 1.07 -16.57
N VAL A 25 -2.85 1.12 -16.25
CA VAL A 25 -3.93 0.73 -17.15
C VAL A 25 -3.82 1.52 -18.45
N PRO A 26 -3.90 0.89 -19.64
CA PRO A 26 -3.87 1.60 -20.92
C PRO A 26 -4.96 2.66 -21.01
N LEU A 27 -4.62 3.79 -21.62
CA LEU A 27 -5.58 4.85 -21.92
C LEU A 27 -6.43 4.45 -23.11
N GLU A 28 -7.71 4.24 -22.89
CA GLU A 28 -8.68 3.58 -23.76
C GLU A 28 -8.34 2.15 -24.17
N GLY A 29 -9.34 1.30 -24.02
CA GLY A 29 -9.22 -0.13 -24.08
C GLY A 29 -8.44 -0.64 -25.28
N ASN A 30 -7.37 -1.35 -24.97
CA ASN A 30 -6.69 -2.20 -25.91
C ASN A 30 -7.25 -3.61 -25.75
N ALA A 31 -7.66 -4.25 -26.84
CA ALA A 31 -8.21 -5.61 -26.84
C ALA A 31 -7.26 -6.63 -26.17
N GLU A 32 -5.95 -6.39 -26.21
CA GLU A 32 -4.97 -7.24 -25.53
C GLU A 32 -5.03 -7.16 -23.98
N ASN A 33 -5.68 -6.15 -23.43
CA ASN A 33 -5.78 -5.89 -21.99
C ASN A 33 -7.17 -6.15 -21.41
N SER A 34 -8.09 -6.70 -22.21
CA SER A 34 -9.44 -7.08 -21.83
C SER A 34 -9.65 -8.58 -21.92
N ASP A 35 -10.71 -9.07 -21.24
CA ASP A 35 -11.13 -10.46 -21.23
C ASP A 35 -10.02 -11.45 -20.82
N ARG A 36 -9.26 -11.11 -19.77
CA ARG A 36 -8.10 -11.88 -19.33
C ARG A 36 -8.36 -12.59 -18.01
N LEU A 37 -8.10 -13.90 -17.98
CA LEU A 37 -8.04 -14.68 -16.75
C LEU A 37 -6.58 -14.84 -16.31
N ARG A 38 -6.28 -14.48 -15.06
CA ARG A 38 -4.99 -14.66 -14.41
C ARG A 38 -5.15 -15.35 -13.08
N SER A 39 -4.20 -16.20 -12.72
CA SER A 39 -4.17 -16.87 -11.42
C SER A 39 -2.75 -17.05 -10.91
N THR A 40 -2.58 -17.14 -9.60
CA THR A 40 -1.26 -17.35 -8.98
C THR A 40 -1.38 -17.95 -7.59
N LEU A 41 -0.30 -18.60 -7.14
CA LEU A 41 -0.08 -19.02 -5.75
C LEU A 41 0.98 -18.15 -5.03
N SER A 42 1.50 -17.12 -5.70
CA SER A 42 2.67 -16.35 -5.25
C SER A 42 2.43 -15.57 -3.96
N ALA A 43 1.17 -15.30 -3.57
CA ALA A 43 0.84 -14.68 -2.30
C ALA A 43 0.83 -15.66 -1.10
N THR A 44 1.16 -16.93 -1.31
CA THR A 44 1.42 -17.91 -0.25
C THR A 44 2.54 -17.42 0.66
N ARG A 45 2.34 -17.55 1.98
CA ARG A 45 3.27 -17.06 3.01
C ARG A 45 3.75 -18.16 3.92
N LEU A 46 5.05 -18.15 4.18
CA LEU A 46 5.72 -19.01 5.13
C LEU A 46 6.45 -18.13 6.15
N GLY A 47 6.40 -18.49 7.41
CA GLY A 47 7.04 -17.68 8.45
C GLY A 47 7.23 -18.44 9.75
N LEU A 48 8.11 -17.88 10.58
CA LEU A 48 8.41 -18.34 11.92
C LEU A 48 8.36 -17.15 12.86
N ASP A 49 7.68 -17.32 13.98
CA ASP A 49 7.68 -16.38 15.11
C ASP A 49 8.45 -17.02 16.27
N PHE A 50 9.38 -16.26 16.84
CA PHE A 50 10.17 -16.67 17.99
C PHE A 50 9.92 -15.71 19.15
N LYS A 51 9.77 -16.27 20.36
CA LYS A 51 9.62 -15.51 21.60
C LYS A 51 10.51 -16.14 22.68
N ALA A 52 11.30 -15.33 23.36
CA ALA A 52 12.11 -15.76 24.50
C ALA A 52 12.11 -14.68 25.58
N PRO A 53 11.98 -15.01 26.85
CA PRO A 53 12.29 -14.11 27.94
C PRO A 53 13.80 -13.88 27.99
N ILE A 54 14.24 -12.62 27.98
CA ILE A 54 15.65 -12.23 28.15
C ILE A 54 15.69 -11.12 29.15
N ALA A 55 16.34 -11.37 30.29
CA ALA A 55 16.31 -10.48 31.46
C ALA A 55 14.86 -10.12 31.86
N ASP A 56 14.56 -8.84 31.96
CA ASP A 56 13.23 -8.36 32.38
C ASP A 56 12.23 -8.19 31.26
N GLN A 57 12.57 -8.58 30.01
CA GLN A 57 11.75 -8.33 28.84
C GLN A 57 11.67 -9.53 27.90
N ASN A 58 10.69 -9.52 27.00
CA ASN A 58 10.60 -10.51 25.96
C ASN A 58 11.31 -10.04 24.69
N LEU A 59 12.19 -10.88 24.16
CA LEU A 59 12.65 -10.79 22.80
C LEU A 59 11.61 -11.45 21.90
N ASN A 60 11.11 -10.71 20.92
CA ASN A 60 10.26 -11.25 19.85
C ASN A 60 11.02 -11.13 18.53
N ALA A 61 11.05 -12.19 17.76
CA ALA A 61 11.61 -12.20 16.42
C ALA A 61 10.61 -12.79 15.43
N LYS A 62 10.64 -12.30 14.21
CA LYS A 62 9.80 -12.83 13.12
C LYS A 62 10.60 -12.89 11.84
N ILE A 63 10.44 -13.98 11.09
CA ILE A 63 10.76 -14.06 9.68
C ILE A 63 9.53 -14.53 8.92
N GLU A 64 9.18 -13.85 7.84
CA GLU A 64 8.08 -14.20 6.95
C GLU A 64 8.48 -13.90 5.51
N VAL A 65 8.17 -14.82 4.61
CA VAL A 65 8.42 -14.70 3.18
C VAL A 65 7.15 -14.95 2.38
N ASP A 66 7.08 -14.43 1.16
CA ASP A 66 6.15 -14.78 0.10
C ASP A 66 6.92 -14.90 -1.24
N PHE A 67 6.19 -15.14 -2.33
CA PHE A 67 6.77 -15.27 -3.66
C PHE A 67 6.41 -14.10 -4.58
N LEU A 68 5.95 -12.98 -4.03
CA LEU A 68 5.61 -11.75 -4.77
C LEU A 68 6.83 -10.83 -5.00
N GLY A 69 8.04 -11.38 -5.09
CA GLY A 69 9.25 -10.67 -5.47
C GLY A 69 9.44 -10.60 -6.98
N GLY A 70 10.37 -9.71 -7.41
CA GLY A 70 10.67 -9.53 -8.83
C GLY A 70 9.60 -8.77 -9.61
N ALA A 71 9.90 -8.47 -10.87
CA ALA A 71 9.01 -7.69 -11.73
C ALA A 71 7.70 -8.45 -12.08
N ASN A 72 7.78 -9.77 -12.14
CA ASN A 72 6.65 -10.65 -12.52
C ASN A 72 5.90 -11.17 -11.28
N LEU A 73 6.28 -10.77 -10.06
CA LEU A 73 5.68 -11.22 -8.80
C LEU A 73 5.67 -12.75 -8.66
N ASP A 74 6.80 -13.39 -8.93
CA ASP A 74 6.99 -14.85 -8.89
C ASP A 74 8.27 -15.28 -8.14
N ASN A 75 9.05 -14.34 -7.60
CA ASN A 75 10.29 -14.60 -6.88
C ASN A 75 10.10 -14.54 -5.36
N LEU A 76 10.91 -15.30 -4.63
CA LEU A 76 10.95 -15.26 -3.17
C LEU A 76 11.24 -13.83 -2.69
N ARG A 77 10.44 -13.37 -1.72
CA ARG A 77 10.55 -12.04 -1.12
C ARG A 77 10.48 -12.12 0.40
N ILE A 78 11.42 -11.47 1.08
CA ILE A 78 11.33 -11.25 2.52
C ILE A 78 10.25 -10.19 2.78
N ARG A 79 9.21 -10.58 3.53
CA ARG A 79 8.17 -9.67 4.01
C ARG A 79 8.56 -9.04 5.34
N HIS A 80 8.82 -9.89 6.32
CA HIS A 80 9.24 -9.51 7.66
C HIS A 80 10.51 -10.26 8.03
N ALA A 81 11.46 -9.55 8.60
CA ALA A 81 12.65 -10.12 9.25
C ALA A 81 13.11 -9.11 10.29
N TYR A 82 12.69 -9.27 11.55
CA TYR A 82 12.98 -8.29 12.59
C TYR A 82 13.10 -8.91 13.98
N LEU A 83 13.76 -8.17 14.85
CA LEU A 83 13.84 -8.38 16.29
C LEU A 83 13.15 -7.21 16.99
N ASN A 84 12.35 -7.51 18.02
CA ASN A 84 11.75 -6.54 18.92
C ASN A 84 12.17 -6.86 20.35
N TYR A 85 12.81 -5.91 21.04
CA TYR A 85 13.21 -6.02 22.43
C TYR A 85 12.87 -4.72 23.17
N GLY A 86 12.00 -4.82 24.16
CA GLY A 86 11.48 -3.66 24.87
C GLY A 86 10.81 -2.67 23.92
N ASN A 87 11.30 -1.45 23.92
CA ASN A 87 10.78 -0.36 23.07
C ASN A 87 11.42 -0.28 21.68
N TRP A 88 12.41 -1.13 21.39
CA TRP A 88 13.20 -1.10 20.17
C TRP A 88 12.78 -2.22 19.20
N LEU A 89 12.74 -1.88 17.93
CA LEU A 89 12.62 -2.83 16.84
C LEU A 89 13.72 -2.56 15.81
N ILE A 90 14.40 -3.63 15.37
CA ILE A 90 15.46 -3.57 14.35
C ILE A 90 15.15 -4.64 13.30
N GLY A 91 15.19 -4.27 12.02
CA GLY A 91 14.97 -5.17 10.90
C GLY A 91 13.90 -4.68 9.93
N GLN A 92 13.40 -5.56 9.08
CA GLN A 92 12.41 -5.23 8.06
C GLN A 92 10.99 -5.60 8.52
N THR A 93 10.10 -4.61 8.52
CA THR A 93 8.66 -4.79 8.76
C THR A 93 7.88 -3.62 8.15
N TRP A 94 6.58 -3.52 8.44
CA TRP A 94 5.75 -2.40 7.99
C TRP A 94 6.39 -1.06 8.37
N SER A 95 6.44 -0.17 7.39
CA SER A 95 6.89 1.20 7.59
C SER A 95 6.08 1.88 8.70
N ASN A 96 6.74 2.77 9.42
CA ASN A 96 6.08 3.58 10.43
C ASN A 96 5.16 4.65 9.81
N PHE A 97 5.47 5.12 8.60
CA PHE A 97 4.63 6.04 7.83
C PHE A 97 3.58 5.29 7.01
N ALA A 98 3.99 4.27 6.27
CA ALA A 98 3.19 3.50 5.31
C ALA A 98 2.69 2.19 5.94
N THR A 99 1.62 2.24 6.73
CA THR A 99 1.08 1.12 7.49
C THR A 99 -0.26 0.63 6.95
N PRO A 100 -0.51 -0.71 6.94
CA PRO A 100 -1.80 -1.26 6.49
C PRO A 100 -2.92 -1.18 7.53
N ASP A 101 -2.69 -0.59 8.70
CA ASP A 101 -3.62 -0.64 9.83
C ASP A 101 -5.00 -0.07 9.52
N TYR A 102 -5.05 0.92 8.63
CA TYR A 102 -6.27 1.66 8.28
C TYR A 102 -6.79 1.34 6.87
N ILE A 103 -6.19 0.37 6.17
CA ILE A 103 -6.66 -0.06 4.86
C ILE A 103 -7.91 -0.92 5.03
N PRO A 104 -9.02 -0.65 4.29
CA PRO A 104 -10.16 -1.54 4.22
C PRO A 104 -9.79 -2.92 3.71
N GLU A 105 -10.52 -3.96 4.11
CA GLU A 105 -10.25 -5.33 3.68
C GLU A 105 -10.43 -5.49 2.17
N THR A 106 -9.49 -6.18 1.53
CA THR A 106 -9.51 -6.52 0.10
C THR A 106 -8.89 -7.88 -0.15
N ILE A 107 -9.29 -8.51 -1.25
CA ILE A 107 -8.65 -9.71 -1.79
C ILE A 107 -7.31 -9.39 -2.44
N ASP A 108 -7.17 -8.22 -3.06
CA ASP A 108 -5.97 -7.87 -3.82
C ASP A 108 -4.72 -7.76 -2.91
N ALA A 109 -3.66 -8.51 -3.25
CA ALA A 109 -2.43 -8.53 -2.46
C ALA A 109 -1.61 -7.23 -2.55
N LEU A 110 -1.88 -6.37 -3.52
CA LEU A 110 -1.29 -5.03 -3.69
C LEU A 110 -2.18 -3.92 -3.11
N ALA A 111 -3.41 -4.27 -2.70
CA ALA A 111 -4.47 -3.34 -2.29
C ALA A 111 -4.89 -2.37 -3.41
N TYR A 112 -5.62 -1.31 -3.08
CA TYR A 112 -6.18 -0.37 -4.05
C TYR A 112 -5.69 1.05 -3.82
N VAL A 113 -6.17 1.99 -4.65
CA VAL A 113 -5.80 3.41 -4.61
C VAL A 113 -5.96 3.99 -3.20
N GLY A 114 -4.97 4.77 -2.77
CA GLY A 114 -4.89 5.34 -1.44
C GLY A 114 -4.26 4.44 -0.39
N ALA A 115 -3.97 3.17 -0.73
CA ALA A 115 -3.31 2.25 0.17
C ALA A 115 -1.81 2.53 0.32
N SER A 116 -1.29 2.20 1.48
CA SER A 116 0.13 2.26 1.79
C SER A 116 0.57 0.95 2.43
N ILE A 117 1.25 0.10 1.67
CA ILE A 117 1.67 -1.26 2.08
C ILE A 117 3.17 -1.47 1.95
N LYS A 118 3.95 -0.52 2.40
CA LYS A 118 5.42 -0.57 2.33
C LYS A 118 6.04 -1.27 3.53
N ARG A 119 7.01 -2.13 3.28
CA ARG A 119 7.90 -2.71 4.31
C ARG A 119 9.31 -2.26 4.05
N THR A 120 10.00 -1.81 5.10
CA THR A 120 11.31 -1.20 5.04
C THR A 120 12.24 -1.83 6.08
N PRO A 121 13.53 -2.02 5.80
CA PRO A 121 14.54 -2.10 6.84
C PRO A 121 14.51 -0.84 7.69
N GLN A 122 14.55 -0.99 9.02
CA GLN A 122 14.37 0.14 9.93
C GLN A 122 14.96 -0.14 11.31
N VAL A 123 15.28 0.95 12.00
CA VAL A 123 15.45 0.99 13.45
C VAL A 123 14.36 1.89 13.99
N ARG A 124 13.58 1.38 14.92
CA ARG A 124 12.38 2.03 15.44
C ARG A 124 12.35 2.01 16.95
N TYR A 125 11.97 3.14 17.56
CA TYR A 125 11.75 3.29 18.99
C TYR A 125 10.31 3.70 19.25
N THR A 126 9.67 3.03 20.22
CA THR A 126 8.29 3.32 20.65
C THR A 126 8.31 3.89 22.07
N HIS A 127 7.85 5.13 22.22
CA HIS A 127 7.65 5.75 23.52
C HIS A 127 6.17 5.73 23.91
N LYS A 128 5.86 5.14 25.04
CA LYS A 128 4.49 5.08 25.58
C LYS A 128 4.29 6.22 26.58
N PHE A 129 3.42 7.17 26.24
CA PHE A 129 3.04 8.24 27.17
C PHE A 129 1.98 7.74 28.17
N THR A 130 1.01 6.99 27.66
CA THR A 130 -0.09 6.38 28.43
C THR A 130 -0.37 4.98 27.85
N PRO A 131 -1.21 4.15 28.49
CA PRO A 131 -1.67 2.91 27.88
C PRO A 131 -2.34 3.10 26.51
N ASN A 132 -2.92 4.27 26.26
CA ASN A 132 -3.68 4.59 25.05
C ASN A 132 -2.93 5.48 24.06
N THR A 133 -1.76 6.03 24.42
CA THR A 133 -1.04 6.99 23.57
C THR A 133 0.43 6.62 23.49
N ASN A 134 0.93 6.48 22.26
CA ASN A 134 2.35 6.25 22.03
C ASN A 134 2.85 7.06 20.81
N LEU A 135 4.13 7.41 20.86
CA LEU A 135 4.90 7.98 19.75
C LEU A 135 5.90 6.94 19.28
N VAL A 136 5.96 6.74 17.98
CA VAL A 136 6.91 5.85 17.31
C VAL A 136 7.78 6.70 16.39
N ALA A 137 9.10 6.65 16.59
CA ALA A 137 10.08 7.29 15.72
C ALA A 137 10.93 6.21 15.04
N ALA A 138 11.20 6.37 13.76
CA ALA A 138 12.04 5.42 13.03
C ALA A 138 12.95 6.10 12.00
N VAL A 139 14.08 5.43 11.72
CA VAL A 139 14.88 5.65 10.52
C VAL A 139 14.68 4.43 9.64
N GLU A 140 14.35 4.67 8.36
CA GLU A 140 13.90 3.65 7.42
C GLU A 140 14.67 3.72 6.10
N ASP A 141 14.94 2.57 5.49
CA ASP A 141 15.40 2.51 4.10
C ASP A 141 14.21 2.11 3.20
N PRO A 142 13.58 3.06 2.50
CA PRO A 142 12.46 2.78 1.61
C PRO A 142 12.87 2.04 0.32
N LYS A 143 14.18 1.81 0.10
CA LYS A 143 14.74 1.15 -1.09
C LYS A 143 14.26 1.82 -2.38
N ASP A 144 14.43 3.14 -2.44
CA ASP A 144 14.14 3.91 -3.65
C ASP A 144 15.30 3.77 -4.65
N ALA A 145 15.10 2.94 -5.66
CA ALA A 145 16.12 2.68 -6.69
C ALA A 145 16.24 3.80 -7.73
N SER A 146 15.36 4.81 -7.70
CA SER A 146 15.35 5.92 -8.68
C SER A 146 16.41 6.98 -8.40
N MET A 147 17.11 6.89 -7.26
CA MET A 147 18.06 7.90 -6.81
C MET A 147 19.22 7.33 -6.00
N SER A 148 20.26 8.15 -5.78
CA SER A 148 21.37 7.86 -4.85
C SER A 148 20.99 8.35 -3.45
N GLN A 149 20.64 7.42 -2.58
CA GLN A 149 20.30 7.74 -1.19
C GLN A 149 21.55 7.87 -0.34
N ARG A 150 21.70 9.00 0.39
CA ARG A 150 22.79 9.25 1.34
C ARG A 150 22.32 9.09 2.78
N MET A 151 21.09 9.48 3.05
CA MET A 151 20.47 9.43 4.38
C MET A 151 19.23 8.53 4.39
N PRO A 152 18.94 7.85 5.51
CA PRO A 152 17.68 7.14 5.65
C PRO A 152 16.49 8.11 5.65
N ALA A 153 15.30 7.62 5.35
CA ALA A 153 14.08 8.37 5.61
C ALA A 153 13.80 8.43 7.11
N PHE A 154 13.33 9.58 7.58
CA PHE A 154 12.89 9.80 8.97
C PHE A 154 11.37 9.72 9.02
N THR A 155 10.83 8.94 9.95
CA THR A 155 9.38 8.79 10.11
C THR A 155 8.96 8.92 11.57
N GLY A 156 7.82 9.56 11.77
CA GLY A 156 7.18 9.73 13.07
C GLY A 156 5.71 9.30 13.00
N ARG A 157 5.21 8.66 14.06
CA ARG A 157 3.82 8.21 14.18
C ARG A 157 3.33 8.37 15.59
N LEU A 158 2.27 9.16 15.77
CA LEU A 158 1.53 9.28 17.02
C LEU A 158 0.25 8.45 16.92
N ASN A 159 0.08 7.48 17.80
CA ASN A 159 -1.13 6.69 17.92
C ASN A 159 -1.89 7.07 19.17
N HIS A 160 -3.20 7.19 19.03
CA HIS A 160 -4.10 7.43 20.17
C HIS A 160 -5.37 6.58 20.07
N LYS A 161 -5.67 5.86 21.14
CA LYS A 161 -6.92 5.10 21.31
C LYS A 161 -7.83 5.88 22.25
N PHE A 162 -8.87 6.50 21.70
CA PHE A 162 -9.84 7.28 22.51
C PHE A 162 -10.66 6.38 23.42
N ASN A 163 -11.08 5.25 22.90
CA ASN A 163 -11.82 4.19 23.59
C ASN A 163 -11.67 2.87 22.82
N ASP A 164 -12.41 1.84 23.18
CA ASP A 164 -12.34 0.55 22.49
C ASP A 164 -12.86 0.59 21.06
N ALA A 165 -13.69 1.57 20.70
CA ALA A 165 -14.26 1.72 19.37
C ALA A 165 -13.43 2.61 18.45
N LEU A 166 -12.73 3.64 18.95
CA LEU A 166 -12.06 4.64 18.12
C LEU A 166 -10.56 4.70 18.36
N SER A 167 -9.78 4.47 17.32
CA SER A 167 -8.34 4.72 17.28
C SER A 167 -7.95 5.59 16.09
N ILE A 168 -6.99 6.48 16.30
CA ILE A 168 -6.47 7.42 15.29
C ILE A 168 -4.94 7.40 15.34
N SER A 169 -4.31 7.59 14.17
CA SER A 169 -2.88 7.83 14.09
C SER A 169 -2.59 9.02 13.18
N GLY A 170 -1.68 9.91 13.64
CA GLY A 170 -1.06 10.94 12.82
C GLY A 170 0.37 10.53 12.48
N ARG A 171 0.80 10.76 11.23
CA ARG A 171 2.09 10.29 10.73
C ARG A 171 2.79 11.38 9.92
N ALA A 172 4.12 11.38 9.96
CA ALA A 172 4.93 12.26 9.14
C ALA A 172 6.17 11.52 8.64
N MET A 173 6.69 11.94 7.49
CA MET A 173 7.97 11.47 6.98
C MET A 173 8.75 12.61 6.30
N ALA A 174 10.09 12.46 6.29
CA ALA A 174 11.01 13.26 5.49
C ALA A 174 12.06 12.33 4.87
N HIS A 175 12.36 12.52 3.59
CA HIS A 175 13.24 11.66 2.82
C HIS A 175 14.10 12.48 1.86
N GLU A 176 15.43 12.40 1.97
CA GLU A 176 16.34 13.05 1.04
C GLU A 176 16.25 12.41 -0.34
N LYS A 177 16.04 13.20 -1.36
CA LYS A 177 16.07 12.80 -2.77
C LYS A 177 17.32 13.38 -3.41
N ARG A 178 18.21 12.50 -3.87
CA ARG A 178 19.47 12.89 -4.47
C ARG A 178 19.66 12.23 -5.82
N ILE A 179 19.82 13.06 -6.86
CA ILE A 179 20.11 12.61 -8.23
C ILE A 179 21.33 13.38 -8.72
N GLN A 180 22.41 12.68 -9.06
CA GLN A 180 23.68 13.26 -9.42
C GLN A 180 24.23 14.19 -8.30
N ASN A 181 24.33 15.50 -8.56
CA ASN A 181 24.83 16.51 -7.62
C ASN A 181 23.71 17.40 -7.03
N GLN A 182 22.47 17.06 -7.31
CA GLN A 182 21.29 17.80 -6.83
C GLN A 182 20.64 17.05 -5.70
N GLU A 183 20.11 17.77 -4.74
CA GLU A 183 19.38 17.20 -3.60
C GLU A 183 18.17 18.04 -3.25
N GLU A 184 17.07 17.35 -2.94
CA GLU A 184 15.82 17.93 -2.47
C GLU A 184 15.25 17.05 -1.35
N TRP A 185 14.41 17.62 -0.50
CA TRP A 185 13.72 16.87 0.53
C TRP A 185 12.28 16.60 0.15
N ALA A 186 11.93 15.34 0.11
CA ALA A 186 10.55 14.91 0.08
C ALA A 186 9.97 14.90 1.49
N TYR A 187 8.68 15.18 1.61
CA TYR A 187 7.97 15.09 2.88
C TYR A 187 6.56 14.54 2.69
N GLY A 188 5.99 14.04 3.76
CA GLY A 188 4.61 13.58 3.75
C GLY A 188 3.99 13.61 5.12
N VAL A 189 2.67 13.74 5.15
CA VAL A 189 1.85 13.58 6.34
C VAL A 189 0.74 12.57 6.06
N GLY A 190 0.27 11.91 7.10
CA GLY A 190 -0.82 10.95 6.98
C GLY A 190 -1.68 10.92 8.24
N VAL A 191 -2.95 10.64 8.07
CA VAL A 191 -3.90 10.45 9.17
C VAL A 191 -4.74 9.21 8.87
N GLY A 192 -4.77 8.28 9.83
CA GLY A 192 -5.58 7.07 9.73
C GLY A 192 -6.51 6.94 10.93
N ALA A 193 -7.69 6.40 10.69
CA ALA A 193 -8.68 6.14 11.71
C ALA A 193 -9.35 4.77 11.52
N LYS A 194 -9.62 4.11 12.64
CA LYS A 194 -10.50 2.94 12.71
C LYS A 194 -11.60 3.24 13.72
N PHE A 195 -12.85 3.02 13.31
CA PHE A 195 -14.01 3.19 14.15
C PHE A 195 -14.93 1.97 14.09
N ASP A 196 -15.06 1.28 15.21
CA ASP A 196 -16.00 0.17 15.39
C ASP A 196 -17.35 0.75 15.80
N ILE A 197 -18.26 0.96 14.82
CA ILE A 197 -19.61 1.53 15.02
C ILE A 197 -20.44 0.60 15.90
N THR A 198 -20.31 -0.71 15.66
CA THR A 198 -20.91 -1.78 16.47
C THR A 198 -19.88 -2.93 16.58
N PRO A 199 -20.11 -3.96 17.42
CA PRO A 199 -19.23 -5.14 17.46
C PRO A 199 -19.08 -5.88 16.14
N VAL A 200 -19.98 -5.64 15.18
CA VAL A 200 -19.98 -6.32 13.87
C VAL A 200 -19.78 -5.37 12.68
N THR A 201 -19.73 -4.06 12.92
CA THR A 201 -19.59 -3.03 11.86
C THR A 201 -18.41 -2.12 12.16
N SER A 202 -17.45 -2.03 11.28
CA SER A 202 -16.28 -1.15 11.42
C SER A 202 -16.03 -0.32 10.18
N VAL A 203 -15.54 0.90 10.38
CA VAL A 203 -15.05 1.80 9.33
C VAL A 203 -13.56 1.99 9.49
N LYS A 204 -12.84 1.96 8.39
CA LYS A 204 -11.44 2.37 8.30
C LYS A 204 -11.31 3.48 7.28
N ALA A 205 -10.46 4.46 7.59
CA ALA A 205 -10.10 5.54 6.67
C ALA A 205 -8.63 5.87 6.82
N ASP A 206 -7.98 6.17 5.69
CA ASP A 206 -6.57 6.57 5.64
C ASP A 206 -6.38 7.68 4.63
N TYR A 207 -5.62 8.71 5.00
CA TYR A 207 -5.31 9.86 4.16
C TYR A 207 -3.82 10.12 4.16
N TYR A 208 -3.28 10.50 3.01
CA TYR A 208 -1.90 10.94 2.83
C TYR A 208 -1.85 12.18 1.94
N HIS A 209 -1.00 13.13 2.33
CA HIS A 209 -0.47 14.18 1.49
C HIS A 209 1.04 14.00 1.39
N VAL A 210 1.58 13.91 0.17
CA VAL A 210 3.01 13.62 -0.05
C VAL A 210 3.54 14.45 -1.20
N LYS A 211 4.73 15.02 -1.01
CA LYS A 211 5.51 15.72 -2.03
C LYS A 211 6.88 15.09 -2.19
N GLY A 212 7.25 14.80 -3.43
CA GLY A 212 8.58 14.33 -3.80
C GLY A 212 8.89 12.87 -3.50
N ASP A 213 7.92 12.07 -2.99
CA ASP A 213 8.15 10.65 -2.70
C ASP A 213 7.15 9.74 -3.39
N SER A 214 7.65 8.63 -3.94
CA SER A 214 6.86 7.55 -4.55
C SER A 214 7.14 6.19 -3.91
N SER A 215 7.91 6.14 -2.84
CA SER A 215 8.37 4.89 -2.26
C SER A 215 7.49 4.36 -1.12
N PHE A 216 6.67 5.21 -0.50
CA PHE A 216 5.84 4.84 0.65
C PHE A 216 4.38 4.53 0.30
N VAL A 217 3.74 5.34 -0.53
CA VAL A 217 2.33 5.15 -0.94
C VAL A 217 2.27 4.42 -2.27
N SER A 218 1.29 3.54 -2.46
CA SER A 218 1.14 2.73 -3.68
C SER A 218 0.53 3.52 -4.83
N PHE A 219 0.82 3.12 -6.07
CA PHE A 219 0.22 3.63 -7.32
C PHE A 219 0.54 5.09 -7.65
N THR A 220 1.57 5.67 -7.04
CA THR A 220 2.01 7.05 -7.30
C THR A 220 2.75 7.20 -8.63
N ASN A 221 2.81 8.44 -9.12
CA ASN A 221 3.77 8.85 -10.15
C ASN A 221 5.21 8.78 -9.59
N PRO A 222 6.27 8.85 -10.42
CA PRO A 222 7.62 9.07 -9.94
C PRO A 222 7.66 10.28 -9.00
N GLY A 223 8.23 10.11 -7.81
CA GLY A 223 8.25 11.18 -6.80
C GLY A 223 9.07 12.39 -7.23
N VAL A 224 10.18 12.12 -7.95
CA VAL A 224 11.11 13.12 -8.45
C VAL A 224 11.53 12.81 -9.87
N VAL A 225 11.81 13.86 -10.64
CA VAL A 225 12.43 13.79 -11.97
C VAL A 225 13.58 14.80 -12.00
N ALA A 226 14.76 14.37 -12.45
CA ALA A 226 15.90 15.26 -12.60
C ALA A 226 15.84 15.97 -13.96
N THR A 227 16.03 17.28 -13.95
CA THR A 227 16.42 18.06 -15.12
C THR A 227 17.95 18.24 -15.14
N GLY A 228 18.50 18.91 -16.13
CA GLY A 228 19.94 19.21 -16.12
C GLY A 228 20.41 20.13 -14.97
N THR A 229 19.50 20.82 -14.31
CA THR A 229 19.79 21.87 -13.32
C THR A 229 19.01 21.77 -12.01
N SER A 230 17.91 20.99 -11.96
CA SER A 230 17.03 20.89 -10.79
C SER A 230 16.43 19.48 -10.64
N ILE A 231 15.84 19.23 -9.48
CA ILE A 231 14.95 18.09 -9.22
C ILE A 231 13.53 18.64 -9.12
N GLU A 232 12.66 18.15 -10.01
CA GLU A 232 11.24 18.49 -9.99
C GLU A 232 10.46 17.43 -9.22
N GLN A 233 9.53 17.86 -8.37
CA GLN A 233 8.79 16.98 -7.47
C GLN A 233 7.32 16.85 -7.89
N SER A 234 6.80 15.63 -7.84
CA SER A 234 5.36 15.39 -7.86
C SER A 234 4.77 15.61 -6.46
N GLU A 235 3.51 16.01 -6.42
CA GLU A 235 2.76 16.22 -5.19
C GLU A 235 1.37 15.59 -5.34
N PHE A 236 0.87 14.93 -4.30
CA PHE A 236 -0.44 14.25 -4.37
C PHE A 236 -1.13 14.17 -3.01
N ASP A 237 -2.45 14.09 -3.12
CA ASP A 237 -3.35 13.70 -2.03
C ASP A 237 -3.99 12.35 -2.31
N SER A 238 -4.15 11.53 -1.28
CA SER A 238 -4.85 10.26 -1.41
C SER A 238 -5.73 9.97 -0.20
N ILE A 239 -6.86 9.33 -0.43
CA ILE A 239 -7.77 8.87 0.61
C ILE A 239 -8.27 7.47 0.29
N THR A 240 -8.42 6.65 1.33
CA THR A 240 -9.11 5.36 1.26
C THR A 240 -10.11 5.30 2.40
N VAL A 241 -11.32 4.84 2.13
CA VAL A 241 -12.35 4.63 3.15
C VAL A 241 -13.12 3.36 2.85
N GLY A 242 -13.46 2.61 3.89
CA GLY A 242 -14.27 1.40 3.73
C GLY A 242 -14.99 1.00 4.99
N LEU A 243 -16.11 0.34 4.78
CA LEU A 243 -16.97 -0.22 5.81
C LEU A 243 -16.95 -1.74 5.70
N THR A 244 -16.65 -2.40 6.81
CA THR A 244 -16.68 -3.86 6.93
C THR A 244 -17.81 -4.26 7.85
N GLN A 245 -18.64 -5.21 7.38
CA GLN A 245 -19.76 -5.79 8.10
C GLN A 245 -19.55 -7.29 8.30
N LYS A 246 -19.61 -7.76 9.54
CA LYS A 246 -19.76 -9.18 9.85
C LYS A 246 -21.24 -9.52 9.87
N PHE A 247 -21.68 -10.40 8.97
CA PHE A 247 -23.07 -10.85 8.91
C PHE A 247 -23.33 -12.00 9.90
N ASN A 248 -22.33 -12.85 10.08
CA ASN A 248 -22.28 -13.92 11.09
C ASN A 248 -20.83 -14.38 11.28
N ASP A 249 -20.59 -15.42 12.07
CA ASP A 249 -19.24 -15.92 12.38
C ASP A 249 -18.47 -16.46 11.17
N LYS A 250 -19.16 -16.73 10.05
CA LYS A 250 -18.56 -17.31 8.84
C LYS A 250 -18.56 -16.36 7.65
N LEU A 251 -19.36 -15.31 7.66
CA LEU A 251 -19.56 -14.41 6.52
C LEU A 251 -19.34 -12.96 6.92
N ARG A 252 -18.45 -12.28 6.21
CA ARG A 252 -18.21 -10.83 6.29
C ARG A 252 -18.04 -10.25 4.91
N GLY A 253 -18.30 -8.95 4.79
CA GLY A 253 -18.12 -8.21 3.55
C GLY A 253 -17.61 -6.80 3.80
N THR A 254 -16.97 -6.23 2.80
CA THR A 254 -16.45 -4.87 2.81
C THR A 254 -16.89 -4.13 1.57
N LEU A 255 -17.32 -2.88 1.74
CA LEU A 255 -17.48 -1.91 0.65
C LEU A 255 -16.50 -0.78 0.89
N ALA A 256 -15.74 -0.39 -0.14
CA ALA A 256 -14.72 0.61 0.02
C ALA A 256 -14.44 1.39 -1.26
N TYR A 257 -13.78 2.54 -1.07
CA TYR A 257 -13.43 3.48 -2.12
C TYR A 257 -12.06 4.09 -1.84
N GLY A 258 -11.26 4.25 -2.89
CA GLY A 258 -9.97 4.92 -2.85
C GLY A 258 -9.88 5.97 -3.95
N TYR A 259 -9.27 7.12 -3.64
CA TYR A 259 -9.04 8.22 -4.58
C TYR A 259 -7.65 8.81 -4.37
N MET A 260 -7.00 9.18 -5.47
CA MET A 260 -5.72 9.87 -5.48
C MET A 260 -5.73 10.93 -6.57
N THR A 261 -5.27 12.12 -6.24
CA THR A 261 -5.12 13.24 -7.18
C THR A 261 -3.72 13.81 -7.10
N PHE A 262 -3.17 14.16 -8.26
CA PHE A 262 -1.82 14.72 -8.38
C PHE A 262 -1.92 16.19 -8.78
N ASP A 263 -1.16 17.05 -8.11
CA ASP A 263 -1.08 18.46 -8.44
C ASP A 263 -0.41 18.66 -9.79
N LYS A 264 -0.93 19.61 -10.55
CA LYS A 264 -0.32 19.99 -11.82
C LYS A 264 0.91 20.85 -11.56
N ASN A 265 2.08 20.27 -11.71
CA ASN A 265 3.36 20.97 -11.76
C ASN A 265 3.87 20.96 -13.20
N GLN A 266 3.93 22.11 -13.87
CA GLN A 266 4.32 22.18 -15.29
C GLN A 266 5.80 21.81 -15.47
N ASP A 267 6.68 22.26 -14.59
CA ASP A 267 8.13 21.98 -14.68
C ASP A 267 8.39 20.46 -14.52
N TYR A 268 7.63 19.80 -13.61
CA TYR A 268 7.66 18.35 -13.48
C TYR A 268 7.17 17.65 -14.75
N LEU A 269 6.05 18.09 -15.34
CA LEU A 269 5.50 17.51 -16.56
C LEU A 269 6.42 17.70 -17.77
N ASP A 270 7.08 18.85 -17.87
CA ASP A 270 8.06 19.14 -18.94
C ASP A 270 9.35 18.29 -18.77
N ALA A 271 9.65 17.84 -17.55
CA ALA A 271 10.82 17.03 -17.25
C ALA A 271 10.60 15.52 -17.48
N VAL A 272 9.37 15.04 -17.52
CA VAL A 272 9.09 13.62 -17.76
C VAL A 272 9.17 13.28 -19.25
N ALA A 273 9.62 12.06 -19.55
CA ALA A 273 9.78 11.62 -20.94
C ALA A 273 8.45 11.33 -21.67
N ASP A 274 7.38 11.02 -20.91
CA ASP A 274 6.09 10.60 -21.46
C ASP A 274 4.99 10.92 -20.43
N ASP A 275 4.33 12.04 -20.61
CA ASP A 275 3.28 12.51 -19.71
C ASP A 275 1.94 11.77 -19.85
N THR A 276 1.79 10.91 -20.87
CA THR A 276 0.67 9.94 -20.94
C THR A 276 0.77 8.87 -19.85
N LYS A 277 1.95 8.64 -19.28
CA LYS A 277 2.20 7.73 -18.16
C LYS A 277 2.06 8.40 -16.81
N ILE A 278 1.93 9.74 -16.77
CA ILE A 278 1.77 10.49 -15.54
C ILE A 278 0.29 10.65 -15.22
N ASN A 279 -0.08 10.10 -14.09
CA ASN A 279 -1.46 10.11 -13.62
C ASN A 279 -1.84 11.49 -13.08
N LYS A 280 -3.04 11.95 -13.41
CA LYS A 280 -3.68 13.13 -12.84
C LYS A 280 -4.62 12.73 -11.71
N ASN A 281 -5.47 11.72 -11.98
CA ASN A 281 -6.39 11.16 -10.99
C ASN A 281 -6.42 9.64 -11.11
N LEU A 282 -6.56 8.98 -9.97
CA LEU A 282 -6.85 7.56 -9.87
C LEU A 282 -7.99 7.34 -8.89
N TRP A 283 -8.92 6.45 -9.19
CA TRP A 283 -9.89 6.01 -8.21
C TRP A 283 -10.31 4.55 -8.44
N GLN A 284 -10.69 3.90 -7.36
CA GLN A 284 -11.23 2.54 -7.39
C GLN A 284 -12.30 2.39 -6.31
N ALA A 285 -13.39 1.71 -6.65
CA ALA A 285 -14.39 1.22 -5.71
C ALA A 285 -14.37 -0.30 -5.73
N TRP A 286 -14.48 -0.93 -4.56
CA TRP A 286 -14.54 -2.38 -4.47
C TRP A 286 -15.53 -2.86 -3.42
N GLY A 287 -16.08 -4.04 -3.69
CA GLY A 287 -16.92 -4.74 -2.76
C GLY A 287 -16.55 -6.21 -2.71
N ASN A 288 -16.41 -6.75 -1.50
CA ASN A 288 -16.05 -8.14 -1.32
C ASN A 288 -16.93 -8.88 -0.32
N LEU A 289 -16.90 -10.20 -0.42
CA LEU A 289 -17.44 -11.13 0.55
C LEU A 289 -16.40 -12.21 0.85
N PHE A 290 -16.19 -12.47 2.14
CA PHE A 290 -15.39 -13.58 2.62
C PHE A 290 -16.26 -14.58 3.37
N TYR A 291 -16.13 -15.84 3.00
CA TYR A 291 -16.80 -16.98 3.63
C TYR A 291 -15.78 -17.96 4.23
N SER A 292 -15.87 -18.20 5.52
CA SER A 292 -15.02 -19.14 6.26
C SER A 292 -15.84 -20.33 6.72
N PRO A 293 -15.96 -21.39 5.90
CA PRO A 293 -16.78 -22.57 6.25
C PRO A 293 -16.28 -23.26 7.52
N VAL A 294 -14.96 -23.34 7.67
CA VAL A 294 -14.23 -23.83 8.85
C VAL A 294 -13.06 -22.91 9.13
N GLN A 295 -12.60 -22.87 10.38
CA GLN A 295 -11.61 -21.87 10.84
C GLN A 295 -10.34 -21.74 9.99
N PRO A 296 -9.67 -22.82 9.48
CA PRO A 296 -8.45 -22.64 8.67
C PRO A 296 -8.71 -22.23 7.22
N VAL A 297 -9.97 -22.23 6.74
CA VAL A 297 -10.32 -21.97 5.33
C VAL A 297 -11.05 -20.64 5.19
N SER A 298 -10.61 -19.81 4.26
CA SER A 298 -11.32 -18.60 3.83
C SER A 298 -11.44 -18.58 2.30
N LEU A 299 -12.63 -18.37 1.80
CA LEU A 299 -12.94 -18.16 0.39
C LEU A 299 -13.43 -16.73 0.22
N GLY A 300 -13.01 -16.06 -0.84
CA GLY A 300 -13.40 -14.67 -1.08
C GLY A 300 -13.73 -14.42 -2.54
N VAL A 301 -14.68 -13.51 -2.76
CA VAL A 301 -15.00 -12.91 -4.06
C VAL A 301 -15.00 -11.39 -3.90
N GLU A 302 -14.48 -10.67 -4.89
CA GLU A 302 -14.40 -9.22 -4.89
C GLU A 302 -14.64 -8.69 -6.29
N TYR A 303 -15.48 -7.67 -6.39
CA TYR A 303 -15.67 -6.89 -7.61
C TYR A 303 -14.98 -5.54 -7.45
N VAL A 304 -14.28 -5.10 -8.49
CA VAL A 304 -13.55 -3.83 -8.52
C VAL A 304 -13.88 -3.09 -9.80
N TYR A 305 -14.16 -1.81 -9.64
CA TYR A 305 -14.26 -0.88 -10.75
C TYR A 305 -13.49 0.40 -10.42
N GLY A 306 -12.77 0.95 -11.39
CA GLY A 306 -12.02 2.19 -11.23
C GLY A 306 -11.54 2.79 -12.54
N GLU A 307 -10.98 3.97 -12.44
CA GLU A 307 -10.50 4.74 -13.59
C GLU A 307 -9.14 5.39 -13.29
N ARG A 308 -8.30 5.40 -14.29
CA ARG A 308 -7.09 6.19 -14.38
C ARG A 308 -7.31 7.34 -15.35
N GLU A 309 -6.97 8.58 -14.93
CA GLU A 309 -6.86 9.75 -15.82
C GLU A 309 -5.40 10.21 -15.88
N ALA A 310 -4.85 10.37 -17.09
CA ALA A 310 -3.52 10.92 -17.31
C ALA A 310 -3.54 12.44 -17.58
N PHE A 311 -2.41 13.11 -17.37
CA PHE A 311 -2.29 14.55 -17.73
C PHE A 311 -2.35 14.77 -19.23
N ALA A 312 -1.73 13.89 -20.04
CA ALA A 312 -1.77 13.98 -21.48
C ALA A 312 -2.60 12.84 -22.13
N PRO A 313 -3.20 13.10 -23.31
CA PRO A 313 -3.92 12.07 -24.05
C PRO A 313 -2.95 11.10 -24.74
N ALA A 314 -3.36 9.85 -24.85
CA ALA A 314 -2.73 8.87 -25.73
C ALA A 314 -2.95 9.23 -27.23
N ALA A 315 -2.32 8.49 -28.14
CA ALA A 315 -2.40 8.73 -29.58
C ALA A 315 -3.84 8.65 -30.14
N ASN A 316 -4.73 7.92 -29.48
CA ASN A 316 -6.16 7.84 -29.80
C ASN A 316 -6.99 9.04 -29.28
N GLY A 317 -6.38 9.97 -28.55
CA GLY A 317 -7.01 11.14 -27.95
C GLY A 317 -7.57 10.91 -26.54
N SER A 318 -7.54 9.68 -26.01
CA SER A 318 -8.04 9.41 -24.67
C SER A 318 -7.05 9.78 -23.57
N LYS A 319 -7.57 10.28 -22.47
CA LYS A 319 -6.85 10.49 -21.21
C LYS A 319 -7.21 9.48 -20.13
N LYS A 320 -8.16 8.58 -20.40
CA LYS A 320 -8.74 7.69 -19.41
C LYS A 320 -8.49 6.23 -19.75
N GLY A 321 -8.33 5.42 -18.71
CA GLY A 321 -8.29 3.97 -18.80
C GLY A 321 -9.07 3.36 -17.64
N GLU A 322 -9.74 2.24 -17.87
CA GLU A 322 -10.64 1.61 -16.90
C GLU A 322 -10.02 0.34 -16.31
N ASP A 323 -10.33 0.07 -15.05
CA ASP A 323 -10.06 -1.17 -14.32
C ASP A 323 -11.39 -1.79 -13.93
N ASN A 324 -11.73 -2.93 -14.54
CA ASN A 324 -12.98 -3.65 -14.32
C ASN A 324 -12.68 -5.12 -14.16
N ARG A 325 -12.85 -5.68 -12.95
CA ARG A 325 -12.45 -7.06 -12.69
C ARG A 325 -13.19 -7.71 -11.52
N VAL A 326 -13.18 -9.05 -11.56
CA VAL A 326 -13.64 -9.90 -10.47
C VAL A 326 -12.43 -10.70 -9.96
N ASN A 327 -12.17 -10.61 -8.67
CA ASN A 327 -11.13 -11.36 -7.98
C ASN A 327 -11.72 -12.49 -7.15
N LEU A 328 -11.03 -13.61 -7.11
CA LEU A 328 -11.34 -14.77 -6.28
C LEU A 328 -10.11 -15.13 -5.44
N VAL A 329 -10.35 -15.59 -4.22
CA VAL A 329 -9.28 -16.09 -3.35
C VAL A 329 -9.71 -17.33 -2.58
N ALA A 330 -8.78 -18.27 -2.43
CA ALA A 330 -8.88 -19.36 -1.49
C ALA A 330 -7.64 -19.34 -0.59
N ILE A 331 -7.85 -19.35 0.73
CA ILE A 331 -6.77 -19.29 1.73
C ILE A 331 -6.94 -20.44 2.70
N TYR A 332 -5.84 -21.17 2.93
CA TYR A 332 -5.73 -22.16 4.01
C TYR A 332 -4.64 -21.71 5.00
N ASN A 333 -5.03 -21.49 6.24
CA ASN A 333 -4.12 -21.14 7.33
C ASN A 333 -3.77 -22.39 8.14
N PHE A 334 -2.49 -22.67 8.33
CA PHE A 334 -1.97 -23.78 9.14
C PHE A 334 -1.16 -23.25 10.31
#